data_46c42c31e5589fc2bb899f067265373d
#
_entry.id   46c42c31e5589fc2bb899f067265373d
#
_cell.length_a   1.000
_cell.length_b   1.000
_cell.length_c   1.000
_cell.angle_alpha   90.00
_cell.angle_beta   90.00
_cell.angle_gamma   90.00
#
_symmetry.space_group_name_H-M   'P 1'
#
loop_
_entity.id
_entity.type
_entity.pdbx_description
1 polymer ?
#
loop_
_entity_poly.entity_id
_entity_poly.type
_entity_poly.pdbx_seq_one_letter_code
_entity_poly.pdbx_strand_id
1 'polypeptide(L)'
;HILEVWKQADASGEQHLPHQYFYELIRSGVLEDAYQIDPEDSWLVAAARRDLPLFVPGWEDSTMGNILAANVIRGDLSRTSIVGSGVDYMLALANWYLETTMGRSASEAIAAGGAGERSGEHGATVPPEEATRTVGFFQIGGGIAGDFPICVVPLIHQDLGLPCPYWGYFCQISDSTTSYGSYSGAVPTEKITWGKLDTTTPMFVIESDATIVAPLVFAYLLDW
;
A
#
# COMPACT_ATOMS: atom_id res chain seq x y z
N HIS A 1 18.62 16.17 6.72
CA HIS A 1 18.79 14.73 7.05
C HIS A 1 18.47 13.84 5.84
N ILE A 2 17.32 14.01 5.16
CA ILE A 2 16.96 13.13 4.02
C ILE A 2 18.01 13.14 2.91
N LEU A 3 18.60 14.29 2.58
CA LEU A 3 19.66 14.40 1.56
C LEU A 3 20.90 13.59 1.94
N GLU A 4 21.23 13.49 3.21
CA GLU A 4 22.42 12.75 3.66
C GLU A 4 22.23 11.24 3.45
N VAL A 5 21.07 10.67 3.79
CA VAL A 5 20.79 9.25 3.53
C VAL A 5 20.67 8.95 2.03
N TRP A 6 20.13 9.89 1.24
CA TRP A 6 20.13 9.77 -0.22
C TRP A 6 21.54 9.79 -0.82
N LYS A 7 22.45 10.64 -0.33
CA LYS A 7 23.85 10.64 -0.76
C LYS A 7 24.56 9.33 -0.41
N GLN A 8 24.25 8.74 0.74
CA GLN A 8 24.80 7.43 1.11
C GLN A 8 24.32 6.34 0.15
N ALA A 9 23.02 6.29 -0.16
CA ALA A 9 22.46 5.35 -1.12
C ALA A 9 23.01 5.57 -2.55
N ASP A 10 23.21 6.83 -2.94
CA ASP A 10 23.81 7.16 -4.24
C ASP A 10 25.27 6.66 -4.33
N ALA A 11 26.04 6.86 -3.27
CA ALA A 11 27.44 6.43 -3.19
C ALA A 11 27.59 4.89 -3.12
N SER A 12 26.71 4.20 -2.39
CA SER A 12 26.72 2.73 -2.25
C SER A 12 26.11 2.00 -3.44
N GLY A 13 25.34 2.69 -4.28
CA GLY A 13 24.62 2.09 -5.38
C GLY A 13 23.29 1.44 -4.98
N GLU A 14 22.86 1.60 -3.73
CA GLU A 14 21.64 1.04 -3.20
C GLU A 14 20.39 1.76 -3.70
N GLN A 15 19.26 1.06 -3.66
CA GLN A 15 17.93 1.58 -3.90
C GLN A 15 17.03 1.17 -2.75
N HIS A 16 16.25 2.12 -2.23
CA HIS A 16 15.27 1.87 -1.20
C HIS A 16 13.90 2.43 -1.61
N LEU A 17 12.84 1.83 -1.10
CA LEU A 17 11.50 2.41 -1.24
C LEU A 17 11.39 3.70 -0.41
N PRO A 18 10.59 4.67 -0.83
CA PRO A 18 10.48 5.98 -0.16
C PRO A 18 10.33 5.91 1.36
N HIS A 19 9.45 5.04 1.87
CA HIS A 19 9.21 4.92 3.31
C HIS A 19 10.41 4.38 4.09
N GLN A 20 11.28 3.58 3.47
CA GLN A 20 12.45 2.99 4.14
C GLN A 20 13.45 4.06 4.57
N TYR A 21 13.62 5.12 3.77
CA TYR A 21 14.43 6.27 4.16
C TYR A 21 13.87 7.00 5.38
N PHE A 22 12.55 7.16 5.47
CA PHE A 22 11.92 7.77 6.65
C PHE A 22 12.05 6.88 7.88
N TYR A 23 11.90 5.56 7.70
CA TYR A 23 12.09 4.61 8.80
C TYR A 23 13.52 4.62 9.32
N GLU A 24 14.50 4.71 8.44
CA GLU A 24 15.90 4.85 8.81
C GLU A 24 16.14 6.13 9.63
N LEU A 25 15.65 7.28 9.16
CA LEU A 25 15.78 8.54 9.89
C LEU A 25 15.10 8.49 11.28
N ILE A 26 13.94 7.89 11.40
CA ILE A 26 13.23 7.73 12.67
C ILE A 26 14.03 6.82 13.61
N ARG A 27 14.49 5.68 13.12
CA ARG A 27 15.21 4.67 13.92
C ARG A 27 16.61 5.13 14.34
N SER A 28 17.26 5.97 13.56
CA SER A 28 18.56 6.53 13.89
C SER A 28 18.53 7.58 15.01
N GLY A 29 17.33 8.08 15.36
CA GLY A 29 17.15 9.12 16.36
C GLY A 29 17.58 10.53 15.89
N VAL A 30 18.03 10.68 14.63
CA VAL A 30 18.50 11.98 14.12
C VAL A 30 17.42 13.06 14.04
N LEU A 31 16.15 12.66 14.18
CA LEU A 31 15.00 13.55 14.16
C LEU A 31 14.50 13.96 15.56
N GLU A 32 15.11 13.48 16.65
CA GLU A 32 14.61 13.71 18.01
C GLU A 32 14.44 15.21 18.33
N ASP A 33 15.38 16.04 17.92
CA ASP A 33 15.32 17.50 18.13
C ASP A 33 14.49 18.23 17.06
N ALA A 34 13.99 17.54 16.04
CA ALA A 34 13.26 18.13 14.92
C ALA A 34 11.74 17.99 15.03
N TYR A 35 11.24 17.17 15.93
CA TYR A 35 9.80 16.98 16.12
C TYR A 35 9.14 18.27 16.64
N GLN A 36 8.04 18.66 15.99
CA GLN A 36 7.21 19.80 16.38
C GLN A 36 5.97 19.37 17.19
N ILE A 37 5.71 18.07 17.23
CA ILE A 37 4.65 17.44 18.02
C ILE A 37 5.24 16.29 18.82
N ASP A 38 4.50 15.74 19.76
CA ASP A 38 4.91 14.52 20.44
C ASP A 38 5.07 13.39 19.39
N PRO A 39 6.23 12.74 19.30
CA PRO A 39 6.41 11.60 18.38
C PRO A 39 5.41 10.45 18.59
N GLU A 40 4.86 10.31 19.80
CA GLU A 40 3.82 9.31 20.09
C GLU A 40 2.52 9.58 19.34
N ASP A 41 2.23 10.83 18.97
CA ASP A 41 1.06 11.20 18.17
C ASP A 41 1.26 10.99 16.66
N SER A 42 2.46 10.55 16.25
CA SER A 42 2.77 10.32 14.83
C SER A 42 2.48 8.88 14.40
N TRP A 43 1.52 8.71 13.48
CA TRP A 43 1.26 7.40 12.87
C TRP A 43 2.47 6.85 12.10
N LEU A 44 3.31 7.70 11.51
CA LEU A 44 4.52 7.29 10.81
C LEU A 44 5.58 6.75 11.78
N VAL A 45 5.77 7.41 12.92
CA VAL A 45 6.65 6.92 13.99
C VAL A 45 6.12 5.60 14.54
N ALA A 46 4.82 5.48 14.79
CA ALA A 46 4.19 4.24 15.24
C ALA A 46 4.37 3.09 14.25
N ALA A 47 4.24 3.37 12.96
CA ALA A 47 4.47 2.39 11.89
C ALA A 47 5.94 1.95 11.82
N ALA A 48 6.89 2.90 11.89
CA ALA A 48 8.33 2.61 11.87
C ALA A 48 8.77 1.77 13.07
N ARG A 49 8.24 2.05 14.28
CA ARG A 49 8.54 1.29 15.50
C ARG A 49 8.02 -0.14 15.46
N ARG A 50 6.93 -0.38 14.72
CA ARG A 50 6.30 -1.70 14.57
C ARG A 50 6.71 -2.42 13.29
N ASP A 51 7.59 -1.81 12.51
CA ASP A 51 8.00 -2.32 11.20
C ASP A 51 6.83 -2.67 10.28
N LEU A 52 5.79 -1.83 10.31
CA LEU A 52 4.63 -2.03 9.45
C LEU A 52 5.00 -1.74 7.99
N PRO A 53 4.56 -2.57 7.04
CA PRO A 53 4.78 -2.26 5.63
C PRO A 53 4.01 -1.00 5.24
N LEU A 54 4.66 -0.09 4.53
CA LEU A 54 4.04 1.09 3.93
C LEU A 54 4.19 1.04 2.42
N PHE A 55 3.11 1.35 1.73
CA PHE A 55 3.06 1.46 0.29
C PHE A 55 2.56 2.86 -0.07
N VAL A 56 3.39 3.64 -0.75
CA VAL A 56 3.12 5.07 -1.05
C VAL A 56 3.09 5.27 -2.56
N PRO A 57 1.97 4.95 -3.22
CA PRO A 57 1.84 5.13 -4.65
C PRO A 57 1.87 6.61 -5.03
N GLY A 58 2.51 6.91 -6.17
CA GLY A 58 2.56 8.29 -6.67
C GLY A 58 3.37 9.24 -5.78
N TRP A 59 4.31 8.75 -5.01
CA TRP A 59 5.19 9.58 -4.17
C TRP A 59 5.96 10.61 -5.00
N GLU A 60 6.15 10.34 -6.27
CA GLU A 60 6.78 11.24 -7.24
C GLU A 60 6.02 12.56 -7.39
N ASP A 61 4.69 12.51 -7.26
CA ASP A 61 3.81 13.69 -7.22
C ASP A 61 3.72 14.26 -5.79
N SER A 62 4.86 14.64 -5.24
CA SER A 62 4.97 15.17 -3.88
C SER A 62 6.13 16.16 -3.76
N THR A 63 6.15 16.90 -2.65
CA THR A 63 7.28 17.75 -2.29
C THR A 63 8.60 16.98 -2.24
N MET A 64 8.58 15.72 -1.78
CA MET A 64 9.78 14.89 -1.72
C MET A 64 10.27 14.50 -3.12
N GLY A 65 9.38 14.20 -4.06
CA GLY A 65 9.72 13.97 -5.45
C GLY A 65 10.37 15.21 -6.08
N ASN A 66 9.81 16.40 -5.82
CA ASN A 66 10.39 17.67 -6.29
C ASN A 66 11.80 17.91 -5.70
N ILE A 67 11.99 17.63 -4.40
CA ILE A 67 13.30 17.78 -3.74
C ILE A 67 14.31 16.82 -4.33
N LEU A 68 13.95 15.55 -4.56
CA LEU A 68 14.83 14.58 -5.21
C LEU A 68 15.26 15.06 -6.59
N ALA A 69 14.31 15.43 -7.44
CA ALA A 69 14.57 15.93 -8.78
C ALA A 69 15.49 17.16 -8.77
N ALA A 70 15.24 18.11 -7.87
CA ALA A 70 16.07 19.30 -7.74
C ALA A 70 17.51 18.99 -7.34
N ASN A 71 17.73 18.01 -6.44
CA ASN A 71 19.09 17.62 -6.05
C ASN A 71 19.83 16.89 -7.17
N VAL A 72 19.15 16.09 -8.00
CA VAL A 72 19.75 15.50 -9.21
C VAL A 72 20.09 16.58 -10.23
N ILE A 73 19.20 17.54 -10.49
CA ILE A 73 19.44 18.65 -11.44
C ILE A 73 20.64 19.50 -10.98
N ARG A 74 20.82 19.73 -9.70
CA ARG A 74 21.96 20.48 -9.14
C ARG A 74 23.26 19.69 -9.14
N GLY A 75 23.21 18.37 -9.32
CA GLY A 75 24.37 17.48 -9.23
C GLY A 75 24.75 17.09 -7.79
N ASP A 76 23.86 17.33 -6.81
CA ASP A 76 24.05 16.87 -5.44
C ASP A 76 23.85 15.35 -5.32
N LEU A 77 23.09 14.77 -6.26
CA LEU A 77 22.85 13.34 -6.47
C LEU A 77 23.11 13.00 -7.94
N SER A 78 23.62 11.80 -8.20
CA SER A 78 23.95 11.35 -9.56
C SER A 78 22.76 10.74 -10.31
N ARG A 79 21.75 10.26 -9.58
CA ARG A 79 20.63 9.50 -10.17
C ARG A 79 19.36 9.56 -9.29
N THR A 80 18.19 9.38 -9.92
CA THR A 80 16.91 9.26 -9.23
C THR A 80 16.64 7.84 -8.74
N SER A 81 17.30 6.84 -9.34
CA SER A 81 17.05 5.42 -9.06
C SER A 81 17.52 4.93 -7.67
N ILE A 82 18.04 5.83 -6.84
CA ILE A 82 18.23 5.56 -5.40
C ILE A 82 16.88 5.36 -4.70
N VAL A 83 15.81 5.95 -5.22
CA VAL A 83 14.44 5.80 -4.68
C VAL A 83 13.63 4.93 -5.64
N GLY A 84 13.02 3.88 -5.09
CA GLY A 84 12.14 2.98 -5.84
C GLY A 84 10.89 3.69 -6.35
N SER A 85 10.39 3.24 -7.48
CA SER A 85 9.21 3.79 -8.15
C SER A 85 7.90 3.24 -7.57
N GLY A 86 6.76 3.77 -8.03
CA GLY A 86 5.45 3.21 -7.74
C GLY A 86 5.30 1.74 -8.19
N VAL A 87 5.99 1.33 -9.27
CA VAL A 87 6.00 -0.07 -9.73
C VAL A 87 6.77 -0.96 -8.75
N ASP A 88 7.88 -0.49 -8.16
CA ASP A 88 8.60 -1.24 -7.13
C ASP A 88 7.72 -1.44 -5.89
N TYR A 89 6.88 -0.47 -5.56
CA TYR A 89 5.86 -0.64 -4.51
C TYR A 89 4.81 -1.69 -4.87
N MET A 90 4.40 -1.81 -6.13
CA MET A 90 3.44 -2.85 -6.55
C MET A 90 4.06 -4.24 -6.43
N LEU A 91 5.34 -4.39 -6.78
CA LEU A 91 6.08 -5.64 -6.58
C LEU A 91 6.14 -6.02 -5.09
N ALA A 92 6.47 -5.06 -4.23
CA ALA A 92 6.52 -5.27 -2.78
C ALA A 92 5.13 -5.63 -2.21
N LEU A 93 4.08 -4.96 -2.66
CA LEU A 93 2.70 -5.21 -2.24
C LEU A 93 2.21 -6.60 -2.66
N ALA A 94 2.50 -7.02 -3.89
CA ALA A 94 2.13 -8.35 -4.38
C ALA A 94 2.81 -9.47 -3.57
N ASN A 95 4.10 -9.31 -3.28
CA ASN A 95 4.81 -10.25 -2.41
C ASN A 95 4.23 -10.25 -0.99
N TRP A 96 4.04 -9.08 -0.38
CA TRP A 96 3.44 -8.98 0.95
C TRP A 96 2.06 -9.63 1.03
N TYR A 97 1.21 -9.42 0.01
CA TYR A 97 -0.13 -10.00 -0.03
C TYR A 97 -0.08 -11.53 -0.10
N LEU A 98 0.74 -12.08 -1.01
CA LEU A 98 0.92 -13.54 -1.15
C LEU A 98 1.56 -14.16 0.10
N GLU A 99 2.61 -13.57 0.65
CA GLU A 99 3.24 -14.05 1.89
C GLU A 99 2.25 -14.06 3.05
N THR A 100 1.44 -12.99 3.17
CA THR A 100 0.46 -12.86 4.25
C THR A 100 -0.70 -13.84 4.09
N THR A 101 -1.21 -14.03 2.87
CA THR A 101 -2.42 -14.82 2.62
C THR A 101 -2.14 -16.28 2.27
N MET A 102 -1.00 -16.56 1.64
CA MET A 102 -0.64 -17.88 1.11
C MET A 102 0.64 -18.46 1.71
N GLY A 103 1.36 -17.69 2.54
CA GLY A 103 2.60 -18.12 3.19
C GLY A 103 3.78 -18.28 2.24
N ARG A 104 3.75 -17.68 1.05
CA ARG A 104 4.81 -17.76 0.03
C ARG A 104 4.87 -16.48 -0.82
N SER A 105 6.05 -16.15 -1.31
CA SER A 105 6.26 -15.03 -2.23
C SER A 105 5.74 -15.33 -3.64
N ALA A 106 5.62 -14.29 -4.48
CA ALA A 106 5.24 -14.46 -5.88
C ALA A 106 6.22 -15.34 -6.65
N SER A 107 7.52 -15.17 -6.42
CA SER A 107 8.57 -15.96 -7.07
C SER A 107 8.50 -17.45 -6.69
N GLU A 108 8.26 -17.75 -5.42
CA GLU A 108 8.07 -19.12 -4.93
C GLU A 108 6.81 -19.76 -5.53
N ALA A 109 5.72 -19.00 -5.61
CA ALA A 109 4.48 -19.45 -6.20
C ALA A 109 4.63 -19.78 -7.70
N ILE A 110 5.34 -18.95 -8.46
CA ILE A 110 5.66 -19.18 -9.87
C ILE A 110 6.57 -20.41 -10.03
N ALA A 111 7.63 -20.51 -9.23
CA ALA A 111 8.58 -21.63 -9.28
C ALA A 111 7.93 -22.99 -8.95
N ALA A 112 6.90 -22.98 -8.10
CA ALA A 112 6.10 -24.16 -7.78
C ALA A 112 5.13 -24.59 -8.92
N GLY A 113 5.15 -23.92 -10.07
CA GLY A 113 4.27 -24.21 -11.21
C GLY A 113 2.87 -23.64 -11.07
N GLY A 114 2.70 -22.66 -10.19
CA GLY A 114 1.42 -22.00 -9.93
C GLY A 114 0.97 -21.03 -11.04
N ALA A 115 1.86 -20.64 -11.97
CA ALA A 115 1.49 -19.76 -13.07
C ALA A 115 0.70 -20.55 -14.12
N GLY A 116 -0.62 -20.38 -14.13
CA GLY A 116 -1.50 -20.82 -15.21
C GLY A 116 -1.37 -19.91 -16.45
N GLU A 117 -1.93 -20.35 -17.58
CA GLU A 117 -2.16 -19.45 -18.72
C GLU A 117 -2.99 -18.27 -18.25
N ARG A 118 -2.69 -17.04 -18.73
CA ARG A 118 -3.47 -15.83 -18.44
C ARG A 118 -4.94 -16.13 -18.70
N SER A 119 -5.68 -16.37 -17.64
CA SER A 119 -7.12 -16.62 -17.74
C SER A 119 -7.81 -15.27 -17.90
N GLY A 120 -8.42 -15.05 -19.04
CA GLY A 120 -9.10 -13.80 -19.39
C GLY A 120 -10.35 -13.48 -18.58
N GLU A 121 -10.77 -14.33 -17.67
CA GLU A 121 -11.92 -14.11 -16.79
C GLU A 121 -11.67 -14.81 -15.44
N HIS A 122 -11.50 -14.01 -14.39
CA HIS A 122 -11.47 -14.42 -12.98
C HIS A 122 -10.51 -15.59 -12.67
N GLY A 123 -9.26 -15.26 -12.37
CA GLY A 123 -8.26 -16.23 -11.91
C GLY A 123 -8.80 -17.12 -10.79
N ALA A 124 -8.22 -18.28 -10.62
CA ALA A 124 -8.64 -19.25 -9.60
C ALA A 124 -8.57 -18.62 -8.21
N THR A 125 -9.73 -18.33 -7.63
CA THR A 125 -9.83 -17.91 -6.24
C THR A 125 -9.51 -19.07 -5.33
N VAL A 126 -8.71 -18.82 -4.31
CA VAL A 126 -8.47 -19.81 -3.26
C VAL A 126 -9.59 -19.67 -2.24
N PRO A 127 -10.30 -20.78 -1.92
CA PRO A 127 -11.25 -20.78 -0.82
C PRO A 127 -10.58 -20.29 0.47
N PRO A 128 -11.30 -19.56 1.35
CA PRO A 128 -10.74 -19.05 2.61
C PRO A 128 -10.07 -20.12 3.50
N GLU A 129 -10.51 -21.38 3.38
CA GLU A 129 -9.95 -22.52 4.10
C GLU A 129 -8.56 -22.96 3.61
N GLU A 130 -8.16 -22.58 2.39
CA GLU A 130 -6.83 -22.84 1.84
C GLU A 130 -5.87 -21.69 2.08
N ALA A 131 -6.40 -20.52 2.44
CA ALA A 131 -5.60 -19.36 2.77
C ALA A 131 -5.07 -19.45 4.21
N THR A 132 -3.81 -19.05 4.42
CA THR A 132 -3.25 -18.98 5.77
C THR A 132 -3.88 -17.86 6.59
N ARG A 133 -4.26 -16.76 5.93
CA ARG A 133 -4.91 -15.60 6.53
C ARG A 133 -5.81 -14.88 5.54
N THR A 134 -6.81 -14.18 6.06
CA THR A 134 -7.65 -13.26 5.31
C THR A 134 -7.25 -11.83 5.67
N VAL A 135 -7.11 -10.97 4.67
CA VAL A 135 -6.76 -9.55 4.84
C VAL A 135 -7.96 -8.69 4.52
N GLY A 136 -8.30 -7.77 5.42
CA GLY A 136 -9.36 -6.78 5.20
C GLY A 136 -8.80 -5.50 4.57
N PHE A 137 -9.67 -4.76 3.90
CA PHE A 137 -9.36 -3.46 3.29
C PHE A 137 -10.20 -2.37 3.97
N PHE A 138 -9.52 -1.52 4.74
CA PHE A 138 -10.16 -0.36 5.38
C PHE A 138 -9.61 0.91 4.73
N GLN A 139 -10.47 1.66 4.05
CA GLN A 139 -10.10 2.82 3.25
C GLN A 139 -10.63 4.11 3.88
N ILE A 140 -9.75 5.09 4.03
CA ILE A 140 -10.08 6.45 4.43
C ILE A 140 -9.80 7.37 3.24
N GLY A 141 -10.84 7.99 2.71
CA GLY A 141 -10.77 8.79 1.49
C GLY A 141 -10.88 7.95 0.22
N GLY A 142 -10.24 8.40 -0.86
CA GLY A 142 -10.30 7.77 -2.19
C GLY A 142 -9.03 7.98 -2.99
N GLY A 143 -9.14 7.92 -4.32
CA GLY A 143 -8.05 8.13 -5.25
C GLY A 143 -6.98 7.04 -5.21
N ILE A 144 -5.74 7.41 -5.59
CA ILE A 144 -4.63 6.47 -5.77
C ILE A 144 -4.29 5.70 -4.49
N ALA A 145 -4.44 6.30 -3.32
CA ALA A 145 -4.14 5.66 -2.04
C ALA A 145 -5.04 4.43 -1.76
N GLY A 146 -6.25 4.44 -2.29
CA GLY A 146 -7.16 3.29 -2.22
C GLY A 146 -7.06 2.37 -3.44
N ASP A 147 -7.03 2.94 -4.66
CA ASP A 147 -7.06 2.14 -5.89
C ASP A 147 -5.80 1.31 -6.08
N PHE A 148 -4.65 1.86 -5.77
CA PHE A 148 -3.37 1.17 -5.92
C PHE A 148 -3.32 -0.15 -5.11
N PRO A 149 -3.52 -0.17 -3.79
CA PRO A 149 -3.40 -1.42 -3.05
C PRO A 149 -4.55 -2.40 -3.32
N ILE A 150 -5.77 -1.94 -3.57
CA ILE A 150 -6.89 -2.86 -3.81
C ILE A 150 -6.70 -3.65 -5.13
N CYS A 151 -5.94 -3.11 -6.08
CA CYS A 151 -5.65 -3.74 -7.36
C CYS A 151 -4.64 -4.88 -7.29
N VAL A 152 -4.04 -5.15 -6.13
CA VAL A 152 -3.08 -6.27 -6.00
C VAL A 152 -3.72 -7.62 -6.28
N VAL A 153 -4.99 -7.83 -5.91
CA VAL A 153 -5.70 -9.09 -6.17
C VAL A 153 -5.90 -9.32 -7.67
N PRO A 154 -6.45 -8.37 -8.46
CA PRO A 154 -6.49 -8.51 -9.92
C PRO A 154 -5.09 -8.74 -10.54
N LEU A 155 -4.05 -8.04 -10.08
CA LEU A 155 -2.68 -8.27 -10.54
C LEU A 155 -2.27 -9.74 -10.36
N ILE A 156 -2.48 -10.30 -9.16
CA ILE A 156 -2.10 -11.68 -8.85
C ILE A 156 -2.93 -12.67 -9.68
N HIS A 157 -4.24 -12.48 -9.77
CA HIS A 157 -5.12 -13.39 -10.49
C HIS A 157 -4.96 -13.31 -12.00
N GLN A 158 -4.96 -12.09 -12.57
CA GLN A 158 -5.09 -11.88 -14.01
C GLN A 158 -3.73 -11.80 -14.71
N ASP A 159 -2.78 -11.09 -14.12
CA ASP A 159 -1.48 -10.85 -14.74
C ASP A 159 -0.45 -11.93 -14.39
N LEU A 160 -0.47 -12.44 -13.16
CA LEU A 160 0.43 -13.53 -12.73
C LEU A 160 -0.17 -14.91 -12.91
N GLY A 161 -1.50 -15.04 -13.04
CA GLY A 161 -2.19 -16.33 -13.09
C GLY A 161 -2.05 -17.15 -11.81
N LEU A 162 -1.81 -16.47 -10.67
CA LEU A 162 -1.62 -17.13 -9.39
C LEU A 162 -2.90 -17.11 -8.56
N PRO A 163 -3.17 -18.17 -7.78
CA PRO A 163 -4.29 -18.18 -6.85
C PRO A 163 -3.97 -17.34 -5.61
N CYS A 164 -4.95 -16.53 -5.18
CA CYS A 164 -4.96 -15.87 -3.87
C CYS A 164 -6.40 -15.59 -3.44
N PRO A 165 -6.67 -15.39 -2.15
CA PRO A 165 -8.01 -14.98 -1.70
C PRO A 165 -8.33 -13.56 -2.18
N TYR A 166 -9.62 -13.22 -2.30
CA TYR A 166 -10.06 -11.84 -2.38
C TYR A 166 -9.84 -11.11 -1.05
N TRP A 167 -9.94 -9.77 -1.07
CA TRP A 167 -10.02 -9.02 0.18
C TRP A 167 -11.23 -9.49 0.99
N GLY A 168 -11.00 -9.96 2.21
CA GLY A 168 -12.03 -10.59 3.04
C GLY A 168 -12.97 -9.63 3.75
N TYR A 169 -12.71 -8.33 3.67
CA TYR A 169 -13.52 -7.26 4.24
C TYR A 169 -13.24 -5.98 3.49
N PHE A 170 -14.25 -5.14 3.31
CA PHE A 170 -14.10 -3.82 2.73
C PHE A 170 -14.89 -2.77 3.53
N CYS A 171 -14.23 -1.70 3.93
CA CYS A 171 -14.87 -0.52 4.48
C CYS A 171 -14.25 0.73 3.85
N GLN A 172 -15.08 1.67 3.45
CA GLN A 172 -14.64 2.96 2.94
C GLN A 172 -15.34 4.07 3.72
N ILE A 173 -14.55 5.02 4.24
CA ILE A 173 -15.04 6.30 4.74
C ILE A 173 -14.64 7.37 3.72
N SER A 174 -15.61 8.05 3.10
CA SER A 174 -15.35 9.09 2.11
C SER A 174 -16.51 10.07 2.06
N ASP A 175 -16.23 11.33 1.83
CA ASP A 175 -17.21 12.40 1.54
C ASP A 175 -17.56 12.49 0.04
N SER A 176 -16.99 11.62 -0.79
CA SER A 176 -17.29 11.58 -2.22
C SER A 176 -18.68 11.05 -2.47
N THR A 177 -19.44 11.76 -3.31
CA THR A 177 -20.73 11.28 -3.80
C THR A 177 -20.57 10.08 -4.73
N THR A 178 -21.56 9.21 -4.78
CA THR A 178 -21.60 8.08 -5.72
C THR A 178 -21.36 8.56 -7.14
N SER A 179 -20.38 7.97 -7.80
CA SER A 179 -19.98 8.33 -9.16
C SER A 179 -19.46 7.11 -9.89
N TYR A 180 -20.09 6.76 -10.99
CA TYR A 180 -19.65 5.65 -11.85
C TYR A 180 -18.42 6.07 -12.66
N GLY A 181 -17.43 5.17 -12.75
CA GLY A 181 -16.15 5.44 -13.42
C GLY A 181 -15.14 6.29 -12.62
N SER A 182 -15.48 6.65 -11.38
CA SER A 182 -14.56 7.30 -10.43
C SER A 182 -14.25 6.35 -9.28
N TYR A 183 -12.98 6.12 -8.99
CA TYR A 183 -12.64 5.23 -7.89
C TYR A 183 -13.21 5.70 -6.54
N SER A 184 -13.07 6.98 -6.24
CA SER A 184 -13.52 7.56 -4.95
C SER A 184 -15.01 7.45 -4.70
N GLY A 185 -15.82 7.54 -5.76
CA GLY A 185 -17.29 7.41 -5.70
C GLY A 185 -17.84 6.07 -6.17
N ALA A 186 -16.96 5.11 -6.56
CA ALA A 186 -17.37 3.80 -7.04
C ALA A 186 -18.01 2.96 -5.93
N VAL A 187 -19.18 2.44 -6.19
CA VAL A 187 -19.88 1.53 -5.29
C VAL A 187 -19.14 0.19 -5.17
N PRO A 188 -19.27 -0.55 -4.05
CA PRO A 188 -18.57 -1.82 -3.85
C PRO A 188 -18.81 -2.87 -4.95
N THR A 189 -19.98 -2.88 -5.60
CA THR A 189 -20.29 -3.78 -6.71
C THR A 189 -19.36 -3.61 -7.91
N GLU A 190 -18.83 -2.41 -8.17
CA GLU A 190 -17.81 -2.21 -9.20
C GLU A 190 -16.50 -2.92 -8.83
N LYS A 191 -16.16 -2.95 -7.54
CA LYS A 191 -14.97 -3.65 -7.06
C LYS A 191 -15.07 -5.17 -7.22
N ILE A 192 -16.29 -5.71 -7.12
CA ILE A 192 -16.56 -7.14 -7.42
C ILE A 192 -16.36 -7.39 -8.91
N THR A 193 -16.91 -6.55 -9.77
CA THR A 193 -16.78 -6.67 -11.24
C THR A 193 -15.32 -6.66 -11.70
N TRP A 194 -14.47 -5.90 -11.00
CA TRP A 194 -13.03 -5.84 -11.27
C TRP A 194 -12.20 -6.95 -10.58
N GLY A 195 -12.85 -7.91 -9.93
CA GLY A 195 -12.16 -9.01 -9.25
C GLY A 195 -11.32 -8.61 -8.05
N LYS A 196 -11.74 -7.55 -7.34
CA LYS A 196 -11.08 -7.07 -6.11
C LYS A 196 -11.73 -7.68 -4.87
N LEU A 197 -13.04 -7.82 -4.89
CA LEU A 197 -13.87 -8.36 -3.81
C LEU A 197 -14.73 -9.53 -4.31
N ASP A 198 -15.11 -10.41 -3.39
CA ASP A 198 -16.12 -11.44 -3.64
C ASP A 198 -17.54 -10.91 -3.36
N THR A 199 -18.55 -11.56 -3.92
CA THR A 199 -19.98 -11.25 -3.66
C THR A 199 -20.37 -11.46 -2.21
N THR A 200 -19.65 -12.31 -1.50
CA THR A 200 -19.86 -12.62 -0.09
C THR A 200 -19.03 -11.76 0.87
N THR A 201 -18.10 -10.95 0.34
CA THR A 201 -17.26 -10.07 1.16
C THR A 201 -18.14 -9.06 1.91
N PRO A 202 -18.02 -8.95 3.26
CA PRO A 202 -18.68 -7.86 3.99
C PRO A 202 -18.17 -6.50 3.50
N MET A 203 -19.10 -5.63 3.08
CA MET A 203 -18.78 -4.34 2.44
C MET A 203 -19.56 -3.22 3.10
N PHE A 204 -18.85 -2.14 3.47
CA PHE A 204 -19.44 -0.97 4.11
C PHE A 204 -18.93 0.30 3.43
N VAL A 205 -19.83 1.24 3.20
CA VAL A 205 -19.52 2.59 2.73
C VAL A 205 -20.12 3.58 3.71
N ILE A 206 -19.29 4.45 4.24
CA ILE A 206 -19.67 5.51 5.16
C ILE A 206 -19.44 6.83 4.44
N GLU A 207 -20.54 7.45 4.01
CA GLU A 207 -20.51 8.76 3.35
C GLU A 207 -20.41 9.86 4.40
N SER A 208 -19.18 10.21 4.76
CA SER A 208 -18.90 11.26 5.75
C SER A 208 -17.46 11.72 5.68
N ASP A 209 -17.20 12.86 6.28
CA ASP A 209 -15.85 13.33 6.55
C ASP A 209 -15.14 12.38 7.52
N ALA A 210 -13.97 11.91 7.11
CA ALA A 210 -13.18 10.96 7.88
C ALA A 210 -12.70 11.54 9.23
N THR A 211 -12.51 12.86 9.34
CA THR A 211 -12.10 13.51 10.59
C THR A 211 -13.18 13.42 11.67
N ILE A 212 -14.43 13.19 11.27
CA ILE A 212 -15.55 12.98 12.20
C ILE A 212 -15.69 11.50 12.55
N VAL A 213 -15.68 10.63 11.54
CA VAL A 213 -16.06 9.22 11.71
C VAL A 213 -14.87 8.35 12.16
N ALA A 214 -13.69 8.54 11.58
CA ALA A 214 -12.55 7.67 11.88
C ALA A 214 -12.15 7.68 13.36
N PRO A 215 -12.10 8.83 14.07
CA PRO A 215 -11.82 8.84 15.51
C PRO A 215 -12.84 8.05 16.32
N LEU A 216 -14.12 8.11 15.98
CA LEU A 216 -15.18 7.38 16.68
C LEU A 216 -15.05 5.87 16.48
N VAL A 217 -14.75 5.43 15.25
CA VAL A 217 -14.50 4.02 14.93
C VAL A 217 -13.29 3.52 15.69
N PHE A 218 -12.19 4.26 15.69
CA PHE A 218 -10.96 3.85 16.37
C PHE A 218 -11.11 3.88 17.89
N ALA A 219 -11.80 4.87 18.47
CA ALA A 219 -12.10 4.90 19.89
C ALA A 219 -12.91 3.65 20.31
N TYR A 220 -13.94 3.31 19.54
CA TYR A 220 -14.72 2.09 19.80
C TYR A 220 -13.86 0.81 19.72
N LEU A 221 -12.98 0.70 18.71
CA LEU A 221 -12.11 -0.47 18.55
C LEU A 221 -11.04 -0.60 19.64
N LEU A 222 -10.66 0.52 20.25
CA LEU A 222 -9.64 0.59 21.30
C LEU A 222 -10.23 0.57 22.72
N ASP A 223 -11.55 0.44 22.85
CA ASP A 223 -12.27 0.51 24.13
C ASP A 223 -12.05 1.83 24.90
N TRP A 224 -12.09 2.95 24.20
CA TRP A 224 -11.91 4.31 24.75
C TRP A 224 -13.25 4.97 25.06
#